data_5f5f3d77be3a356f01a022575bcf2b3c
#
_entry.id   5f5f3d77be3a356f01a022575bcf2b3c
#
_cell.length_a   1.000
_cell.length_b   1.000
_cell.length_c   1.000
_cell.angle_alpha   90.00
_cell.angle_beta   90.00
_cell.angle_gamma   90.00
#
_symmetry.space_group_name_H-M   'P 1'
#
loop_
_entity.id
_entity.type
_entity.pdbx_description
1 polymer ?
#
loop_
_entity_poly.entity_id
_entity_poly.type
_entity_poly.pdbx_seq_one_letter_code
_entity_poly.pdbx_strand_id
1 'polypeptide(L)'
;MKKAFKILVISLFAISGVITALFFYFQKNIQPILISEINKSLAVTVGVDEISVTRIQDFPKIGIRLSTISVDERISFYNNKLIQADELNLYVNLIKLYQGKYSIDEILIRGGTINIADLENSNNYDIMKPTDDEKPSNLSFEIDQLKLVNCNIRYHHTPSKTKINGFVSSSVIQLKYSEATTVLGIQSNFKNLNLSVNDDNYINKKAVS
;
A
#
# COMPACT_ATOMS: atom_id res chain seq x y z
N MET A 1 11.74 20.11 -46.95
CA MET A 1 11.35 20.46 -45.59
C MET A 1 9.87 20.21 -45.26
N LYS A 2 8.89 20.69 -46.06
CA LYS A 2 7.43 20.49 -45.76
C LYS A 2 6.94 19.03 -45.69
N LYS A 3 7.51 18.11 -46.52
CA LYS A 3 7.13 16.67 -46.48
C LYS A 3 7.65 15.98 -45.23
N ALA A 4 8.89 16.21 -44.83
CA ALA A 4 9.45 15.60 -43.59
C ALA A 4 8.72 16.10 -42.34
N PHE A 5 8.31 17.34 -42.28
CA PHE A 5 7.52 17.90 -41.17
C PHE A 5 6.11 17.24 -41.10
N LYS A 6 5.43 17.01 -42.23
CA LYS A 6 4.15 16.30 -42.25
C LYS A 6 4.29 14.87 -41.75
N ILE A 7 5.32 14.14 -42.17
CA ILE A 7 5.58 12.77 -41.74
C ILE A 7 5.81 12.74 -40.23
N LEU A 8 6.62 13.68 -39.69
CA LEU A 8 6.90 13.79 -38.28
C LEU A 8 5.63 14.07 -37.46
N VAL A 9 4.76 14.96 -37.91
CA VAL A 9 3.48 15.26 -37.26
C VAL A 9 2.55 14.05 -37.27
N ILE A 10 2.42 13.35 -38.43
CA ILE A 10 1.58 12.15 -38.54
C ILE A 10 2.10 11.02 -37.63
N SER A 11 3.43 10.81 -37.58
CA SER A 11 4.01 9.79 -36.69
C SER A 11 3.78 10.12 -35.22
N LEU A 12 3.86 11.40 -34.83
CA LEU A 12 3.58 11.84 -33.46
C LEU A 12 2.11 11.57 -33.07
N PHE A 13 1.16 11.87 -33.98
CA PHE A 13 -0.26 11.55 -33.78
C PHE A 13 -0.52 10.05 -33.70
N ALA A 14 0.13 9.25 -34.55
CA ALA A 14 -0.01 7.81 -34.53
C ALA A 14 0.53 7.21 -33.21
N ILE A 15 1.71 7.67 -32.75
CA ILE A 15 2.29 7.25 -31.47
C ILE A 15 1.38 7.66 -30.31
N SER A 16 0.87 8.91 -30.30
CA SER A 16 -0.08 9.36 -29.27
C SER A 16 -1.35 8.52 -29.26
N GLY A 17 -1.90 8.16 -30.43
CA GLY A 17 -3.06 7.30 -30.55
C GLY A 17 -2.81 5.90 -29.98
N VAL A 18 -1.66 5.31 -30.28
CA VAL A 18 -1.25 3.99 -29.73
C VAL A 18 -1.09 4.07 -28.22
N ILE A 19 -0.43 5.09 -27.69
CA ILE A 19 -0.27 5.28 -26.25
C ILE A 19 -1.63 5.43 -25.57
N THR A 20 -2.53 6.21 -26.16
CA THR A 20 -3.88 6.40 -25.64
C THR A 20 -4.68 5.09 -25.65
N ALA A 21 -4.62 4.33 -26.74
CA ALA A 21 -5.29 3.04 -26.85
C ALA A 21 -4.74 2.02 -25.84
N LEU A 22 -3.42 1.96 -25.65
CA LEU A 22 -2.78 1.14 -24.63
C LEU A 22 -3.21 1.56 -23.23
N PHE A 23 -3.28 2.86 -22.94
CA PHE A 23 -3.74 3.36 -21.66
C PHE A 23 -5.17 2.90 -21.32
N PHE A 24 -6.12 3.04 -22.27
CA PHE A 24 -7.49 2.56 -22.09
C PHE A 24 -7.57 1.02 -22.00
N TYR A 25 -6.76 0.29 -22.76
CA TYR A 25 -6.68 -1.16 -22.67
C TYR A 25 -6.19 -1.61 -21.29
N PHE A 26 -5.12 -1.00 -20.76
CA PHE A 26 -4.61 -1.30 -19.43
C PHE A 26 -5.61 -0.91 -18.35
N GLN A 27 -6.23 0.26 -18.43
CA GLN A 27 -7.23 0.70 -17.45
C GLN A 27 -8.40 -0.28 -17.33
N LYS A 28 -8.85 -0.85 -18.45
CA LYS A 28 -9.96 -1.82 -18.45
C LYS A 28 -9.56 -3.20 -17.90
N ASN A 29 -8.34 -3.63 -18.13
CA ASN A 29 -7.90 -4.99 -17.86
C ASN A 29 -7.04 -5.11 -16.59
N ILE A 30 -6.52 -4.02 -16.05
CA ILE A 30 -5.62 -4.06 -14.88
C ILE A 30 -6.34 -4.52 -13.61
N GLN A 31 -7.60 -4.16 -13.44
CA GLN A 31 -8.38 -4.50 -12.24
C GLN A 31 -8.48 -6.01 -12.01
N PRO A 32 -8.99 -6.83 -12.95
CA PRO A 32 -9.11 -8.27 -12.74
C PRO A 32 -7.75 -8.95 -12.58
N ILE A 33 -6.72 -8.50 -13.29
CA ILE A 33 -5.37 -9.04 -13.18
C ILE A 33 -4.80 -8.76 -11.78
N LEU A 34 -4.88 -7.50 -11.33
CA LEU A 34 -4.33 -7.10 -10.03
C LEU A 34 -5.05 -7.82 -8.87
N ILE A 35 -6.38 -7.87 -8.88
CA ILE A 35 -7.16 -8.58 -7.86
C ILE A 35 -6.83 -10.08 -7.87
N SER A 36 -6.69 -10.69 -9.05
CA SER A 36 -6.29 -12.10 -9.16
C SER A 36 -4.92 -12.35 -8.54
N GLU A 37 -3.92 -11.51 -8.82
CA GLU A 37 -2.57 -11.66 -8.26
C GLU A 37 -2.54 -11.41 -6.75
N ILE A 38 -3.26 -10.39 -6.27
CA ILE A 38 -3.42 -10.14 -4.83
C ILE A 38 -4.03 -11.36 -4.13
N ASN A 39 -5.14 -11.89 -4.63
CA ASN A 39 -5.82 -13.03 -4.02
C ASN A 39 -5.01 -14.34 -4.10
N LYS A 40 -4.14 -14.49 -5.09
CA LYS A 40 -3.19 -15.62 -5.15
C LYS A 40 -2.14 -15.54 -4.04
N SER A 41 -1.64 -14.35 -3.76
CA SER A 41 -0.55 -14.12 -2.81
C SER A 41 -1.01 -14.02 -1.36
N LEU A 42 -2.26 -13.62 -1.12
CA LEU A 42 -2.80 -13.41 0.21
C LEU A 42 -3.65 -14.58 0.68
N ALA A 43 -3.54 -14.87 1.99
CA ALA A 43 -4.34 -15.87 2.70
C ALA A 43 -5.68 -15.31 3.23
N VAL A 44 -5.97 -14.04 2.91
CA VAL A 44 -7.15 -13.30 3.37
C VAL A 44 -7.89 -12.68 2.20
N THR A 45 -9.14 -12.28 2.42
CA THR A 45 -9.93 -11.59 1.41
C THR A 45 -9.57 -10.11 1.36
N VAL A 46 -9.39 -9.61 0.15
CA VAL A 46 -9.24 -8.18 -0.13
C VAL A 46 -10.43 -7.72 -0.96
N GLY A 47 -11.20 -6.79 -0.40
CA GLY A 47 -12.30 -6.11 -1.08
C GLY A 47 -11.83 -4.75 -1.59
N VAL A 48 -12.20 -4.42 -2.81
CA VAL A 48 -11.92 -3.11 -3.45
C VAL A 48 -13.10 -2.76 -4.35
N ASP A 49 -13.65 -1.55 -4.20
CA ASP A 49 -14.79 -1.12 -5.02
C ASP A 49 -14.33 -0.72 -6.43
N GLU A 50 -13.27 0.07 -6.53
CA GLU A 50 -12.77 0.58 -7.80
C GLU A 50 -11.24 0.58 -7.84
N ILE A 51 -10.68 0.21 -8.99
CA ILE A 51 -9.26 0.33 -9.29
C ILE A 51 -9.09 1.26 -10.49
N SER A 52 -8.27 2.29 -10.30
CA SER A 52 -7.97 3.26 -11.34
C SER A 52 -6.47 3.55 -11.40
N VAL A 53 -5.99 3.95 -12.57
CA VAL A 53 -4.61 4.41 -12.74
C VAL A 53 -4.62 5.92 -12.55
N THR A 54 -3.82 6.42 -11.62
CA THR A 54 -3.68 7.85 -11.39
C THR A 54 -2.81 8.47 -12.49
N ARG A 55 -2.99 9.78 -12.71
CA ARG A 55 -2.20 10.53 -13.71
C ARG A 55 -0.71 10.33 -13.46
N ILE A 56 0.02 10.11 -14.55
CA ILE A 56 1.49 10.05 -14.58
C ILE A 56 2.01 11.48 -14.36
N GLN A 57 2.22 11.89 -13.12
CA GLN A 57 2.82 13.19 -12.80
C GLN A 57 4.34 13.09 -12.70
N ASP A 58 4.86 11.93 -12.27
CA ASP A 58 6.27 11.72 -11.96
C ASP A 58 6.83 10.53 -12.75
N PHE A 59 6.71 10.58 -14.09
CA PHE A 59 7.30 9.53 -14.93
C PHE A 59 8.78 9.28 -14.52
N PRO A 60 9.21 8.04 -14.34
CA PRO A 60 8.57 6.78 -14.75
C PRO A 60 7.63 6.12 -13.70
N LYS A 61 7.19 6.82 -12.67
CA LYS A 61 6.28 6.29 -11.66
C LYS A 61 4.83 6.40 -12.12
N ILE A 62 4.05 5.34 -11.89
CA ILE A 62 2.60 5.35 -12.04
C ILE A 62 1.96 5.04 -10.70
N GLY A 63 0.82 5.65 -10.45
CA GLY A 63 -0.02 5.34 -9.29
C GLY A 63 -1.19 4.43 -9.68
N ILE A 64 -1.40 3.39 -8.90
CA ILE A 64 -2.60 2.56 -8.96
C ILE A 64 -3.41 2.90 -7.72
N ARG A 65 -4.59 3.47 -7.91
CA ARG A 65 -5.52 3.83 -6.83
C ARG A 65 -6.54 2.73 -6.66
N LEU A 66 -6.70 2.27 -5.43
CA LEU A 66 -7.76 1.38 -4.97
C LEU A 66 -8.67 2.18 -4.05
N SER A 67 -9.94 2.31 -4.42
CA SER A 67 -10.95 3.05 -3.64
C SER A 67 -11.73 2.07 -2.77
N THR A 68 -12.07 2.49 -1.56
CA THR A 68 -12.82 1.70 -0.57
C THR A 68 -12.21 0.31 -0.36
N ILE A 69 -10.97 0.30 0.10
CA ILE A 69 -10.27 -0.97 0.35
C ILE A 69 -10.61 -1.55 1.72
N SER A 70 -10.83 -2.86 1.75
CA SER A 70 -10.91 -3.64 2.97
C SER A 70 -10.03 -4.88 2.87
N VAL A 71 -9.23 -5.12 3.90
CA VAL A 71 -8.39 -6.31 4.03
C VAL A 71 -8.83 -7.04 5.30
N ASP A 72 -9.16 -8.31 5.16
CA ASP A 72 -9.57 -9.12 6.29
C ASP A 72 -8.39 -9.49 7.18
N GLU A 73 -8.65 -9.75 8.47
CA GLU A 73 -7.68 -10.33 9.38
C GLU A 73 -7.50 -11.82 9.08
N ARG A 74 -6.29 -12.33 9.23
CA ARG A 74 -6.06 -13.78 9.19
C ARG A 74 -6.66 -14.48 10.41
N ILE A 75 -6.55 -13.84 11.57
CA ILE A 75 -7.12 -14.27 12.84
C ILE A 75 -8.03 -13.16 13.34
N SER A 76 -9.30 -13.45 13.56
CA SER A 76 -10.28 -12.45 13.97
C SER A 76 -9.96 -11.90 15.37
N PHE A 77 -9.66 -10.62 15.44
CA PHE A 77 -9.45 -9.88 16.67
C PHE A 77 -10.24 -8.57 16.70
N TYR A 78 -10.23 -7.81 15.59
CA TYR A 78 -10.92 -6.53 15.41
C TYR A 78 -12.06 -6.64 14.38
N ASN A 79 -13.09 -7.42 14.69
CA ASN A 79 -14.25 -7.59 13.80
C ASN A 79 -13.88 -8.01 12.36
N ASN A 80 -12.87 -8.87 12.23
CA ASN A 80 -12.38 -9.43 10.97
C ASN A 80 -11.75 -8.41 9.97
N LYS A 81 -11.41 -7.20 10.37
CA LYS A 81 -10.81 -6.21 9.47
C LYS A 81 -9.45 -5.73 9.95
N LEU A 82 -8.40 -6.08 9.20
CA LEU A 82 -7.04 -5.60 9.39
C LEU A 82 -6.91 -4.14 8.92
N ILE A 83 -7.42 -3.87 7.70
CA ILE A 83 -7.39 -2.54 7.09
C ILE A 83 -8.77 -2.24 6.53
N GLN A 84 -9.27 -1.05 6.81
CA GLN A 84 -10.36 -0.41 6.10
C GLN A 84 -9.94 1.00 5.77
N ALA A 85 -9.91 1.38 4.50
CA ALA A 85 -9.49 2.72 4.10
C ALA A 85 -10.30 3.22 2.90
N ASP A 86 -10.46 4.54 2.82
CA ASP A 86 -11.16 5.19 1.73
C ASP A 86 -10.35 5.07 0.43
N GLU A 87 -9.02 5.13 0.55
CA GLU A 87 -8.11 5.11 -0.60
C GLU A 87 -6.78 4.46 -0.22
N LEU A 88 -6.28 3.57 -1.08
CA LEU A 88 -4.92 3.07 -1.07
C LEU A 88 -4.29 3.32 -2.44
N ASN A 89 -3.16 4.01 -2.48
CA ASN A 89 -2.38 4.20 -3.70
C ASN A 89 -1.08 3.41 -3.63
N LEU A 90 -0.81 2.67 -4.70
CA LEU A 90 0.44 1.98 -4.94
C LEU A 90 1.22 2.73 -6.03
N TYR A 91 2.43 3.17 -5.73
CA TYR A 91 3.29 3.82 -6.70
C TYR A 91 4.39 2.85 -7.14
N VAL A 92 4.41 2.54 -8.43
CA VAL A 92 5.36 1.61 -9.04
C VAL A 92 6.17 2.29 -10.13
N ASN A 93 7.43 1.89 -10.29
CA ASN A 93 8.30 2.40 -11.34
C ASN A 93 8.20 1.52 -12.60
N LEU A 94 7.70 2.09 -13.69
CA LEU A 94 7.49 1.38 -14.96
C LEU A 94 8.79 0.83 -15.56
N ILE A 95 9.93 1.52 -15.38
CA ILE A 95 11.21 1.06 -15.91
C ILE A 95 11.67 -0.18 -15.13
N LYS A 96 11.56 -0.16 -13.80
CA LYS A 96 11.85 -1.34 -12.95
C LYS A 96 10.92 -2.51 -13.32
N LEU A 97 9.63 -2.22 -13.51
CA LEU A 97 8.64 -3.22 -13.91
C LEU A 97 8.97 -3.84 -15.27
N TYR A 98 9.34 -3.04 -16.26
CA TYR A 98 9.78 -3.53 -17.57
C TYR A 98 11.03 -4.41 -17.50
N GLN A 99 11.93 -4.15 -16.54
CA GLN A 99 13.12 -4.95 -16.25
C GLN A 99 12.82 -6.24 -15.46
N GLY A 100 11.53 -6.53 -15.20
CA GLY A 100 11.11 -7.69 -14.40
C GLY A 100 11.32 -7.51 -12.88
N LYS A 101 11.58 -6.29 -12.43
CA LYS A 101 11.71 -5.96 -11.00
C LYS A 101 10.39 -5.41 -10.49
N TYR A 102 9.71 -6.20 -9.67
CA TYR A 102 8.44 -5.83 -9.06
C TYR A 102 8.69 -5.11 -7.73
N SER A 103 8.94 -3.80 -7.77
CA SER A 103 9.11 -3.00 -6.56
C SER A 103 7.97 -1.98 -6.42
N ILE A 104 7.50 -1.78 -5.20
CA ILE A 104 6.55 -0.73 -4.85
C ILE A 104 7.34 0.39 -4.19
N ASP A 105 7.53 1.50 -4.89
CA ASP A 105 8.30 2.63 -4.36
C ASP A 105 7.58 3.28 -3.16
N GLU A 106 6.24 3.36 -3.22
CA GLU A 106 5.45 4.00 -2.16
C GLU A 106 4.06 3.38 -2.05
N ILE A 107 3.60 3.21 -0.81
CA ILE A 107 2.21 2.93 -0.46
C ILE A 107 1.67 4.14 0.28
N LEU A 108 0.54 4.70 -0.18
CA LEU A 108 -0.19 5.75 0.53
C LEU A 108 -1.57 5.22 0.93
N ILE A 109 -1.86 5.22 2.22
CA ILE A 109 -3.19 4.90 2.78
C ILE A 109 -3.82 6.19 3.27
N ARG A 110 -5.03 6.47 2.81
CA ARG A 110 -5.78 7.67 3.16
C ARG A 110 -7.16 7.33 3.72
N GLY A 111 -7.49 7.94 4.84
CA GLY A 111 -8.75 7.71 5.56
C GLY A 111 -8.89 6.28 6.07
N GLY A 112 -9.54 6.08 7.19
CA GLY A 112 -9.88 4.74 7.63
C GLY A 112 -9.18 4.26 8.90
N THR A 113 -9.12 2.95 9.06
CA THR A 113 -8.62 2.31 10.28
C THR A 113 -7.67 1.15 9.94
N ILE A 114 -6.57 1.07 10.67
CA ILE A 114 -5.59 -0.01 10.62
C ILE A 114 -5.57 -0.67 11.99
N ASN A 115 -5.84 -1.97 12.04
CA ASN A 115 -5.97 -2.76 13.26
C ASN A 115 -4.88 -3.82 13.33
N ILE A 116 -3.95 -3.69 14.23
CA ILE A 116 -2.82 -4.60 14.39
C ILE A 116 -2.92 -5.29 15.75
N ALA A 117 -2.92 -6.59 15.76
CA ALA A 117 -2.90 -7.38 16.98
C ALA A 117 -1.77 -8.41 16.95
N ASP A 118 -0.97 -8.41 18.01
CA ASP A 118 0.07 -9.38 18.26
C ASP A 118 -0.33 -10.21 19.48
N LEU A 119 -0.63 -11.47 19.25
CA LEU A 119 -1.13 -12.42 20.22
C LEU A 119 0.03 -13.28 20.73
N GLU A 120 -0.19 -14.10 21.77
CA GLU A 120 0.90 -14.90 22.35
C GLU A 120 1.65 -15.79 21.36
N ASN A 121 0.90 -16.44 20.43
CA ASN A 121 1.46 -17.39 19.47
C ASN A 121 1.06 -17.09 18.02
N SER A 122 0.52 -15.94 17.75
CA SER A 122 -0.01 -15.57 16.43
C SER A 122 -0.20 -14.07 16.31
N ASN A 123 -0.53 -13.62 15.12
CA ASN A 123 -0.87 -12.22 14.87
C ASN A 123 -1.97 -12.13 13.81
N ASN A 124 -2.62 -10.96 13.71
CA ASN A 124 -3.68 -10.75 12.72
C ASN A 124 -3.18 -10.22 11.37
N TYR A 125 -1.89 -9.85 11.28
CA TYR A 125 -1.31 -9.15 10.13
C TYR A 125 -0.41 -10.03 9.24
N ASP A 126 -0.14 -11.28 9.63
CA ASP A 126 0.54 -12.25 8.75
C ASP A 126 -0.43 -12.80 7.71
N ILE A 127 -0.69 -11.97 6.70
CA ILE A 127 -1.71 -12.21 5.67
C ILE A 127 -1.15 -12.86 4.40
N MET A 128 0.15 -13.10 4.33
CA MET A 128 0.76 -13.76 3.17
C MET A 128 0.51 -15.25 3.21
N LYS A 129 0.29 -15.88 2.06
CA LYS A 129 0.33 -17.35 1.96
C LYS A 129 1.75 -17.83 2.16
N PRO A 130 1.95 -18.98 2.83
CA PRO A 130 3.24 -19.66 2.82
C PRO A 130 3.65 -19.90 1.37
N THR A 131 4.86 -19.52 1.02
CA THR A 131 5.45 -19.89 -0.28
C THR A 131 6.01 -21.31 -0.15
N ASP A 132 5.57 -22.22 -1.04
CA ASP A 132 6.27 -23.49 -1.21
C ASP A 132 7.69 -23.16 -1.69
N ASP A 133 8.71 -23.61 -0.94
CA ASP A 133 10.13 -23.25 -1.08
C ASP A 133 10.80 -23.63 -2.42
N GLU A 134 10.08 -24.15 -3.40
CA GLU A 134 10.66 -24.66 -4.65
C GLU A 134 10.69 -23.66 -5.82
N LYS A 135 10.07 -22.49 -5.71
CA LYS A 135 10.20 -21.44 -6.73
C LYS A 135 10.41 -20.11 -6.03
N PRO A 136 11.60 -19.50 -6.15
CA PRO A 136 11.74 -18.11 -5.71
C PRO A 136 10.70 -17.30 -6.46
N SER A 137 9.70 -16.76 -5.73
CA SER A 137 8.77 -15.80 -6.30
C SER A 137 9.62 -14.62 -6.76
N ASN A 138 9.62 -14.30 -8.07
CA ASN A 138 10.28 -13.11 -8.59
C ASN A 138 9.62 -11.79 -8.08
N LEU A 139 8.70 -11.91 -7.14
CA LEU A 139 8.01 -10.84 -6.45
C LEU A 139 8.71 -10.55 -5.12
N SER A 140 9.84 -9.87 -5.16
CA SER A 140 10.33 -9.18 -3.97
C SER A 140 9.54 -7.87 -3.86
N PHE A 141 8.65 -7.76 -2.91
CA PHE A 141 7.99 -6.50 -2.59
C PHE A 141 8.96 -5.67 -1.74
N GLU A 142 9.80 -4.90 -2.39
CA GLU A 142 10.54 -3.84 -1.70
C GLU A 142 9.60 -2.63 -1.59
N ILE A 143 9.24 -2.27 -0.37
CA ILE A 143 8.46 -1.07 -0.09
C ILE A 143 9.42 -0.03 0.47
N ASP A 144 9.73 0.99 -0.31
CA ASP A 144 10.65 2.06 0.15
C ASP A 144 9.97 2.97 1.17
N GLN A 145 8.67 3.24 1.00
CA GLN A 145 7.94 4.20 1.81
C GLN A 145 6.47 3.82 2.02
N LEU A 146 6.01 3.91 3.27
CA LEU A 146 4.60 3.83 3.64
C LEU A 146 4.16 5.18 4.20
N LYS A 147 3.12 5.77 3.60
CA LYS A 147 2.49 7.01 4.05
C LYS A 147 1.09 6.74 4.57
N LEU A 148 0.76 7.33 5.71
CA LEU A 148 -0.58 7.31 6.30
C LEU A 148 -1.11 8.75 6.40
N VAL A 149 -2.35 8.96 5.97
CA VAL A 149 -3.00 10.28 6.02
C VAL A 149 -4.41 10.11 6.57
N ASN A 150 -4.71 10.78 7.67
CA ASN A 150 -6.01 10.74 8.34
C ASN A 150 -6.48 9.32 8.68
N CYS A 151 -5.61 8.53 9.32
CA CYS A 151 -5.88 7.14 9.68
C CYS A 151 -6.01 6.97 11.19
N ASN A 152 -6.95 6.12 11.62
CA ASN A 152 -6.97 5.58 12.97
C ASN A 152 -6.06 4.36 13.03
N ILE A 153 -5.18 4.31 14.02
CA ILE A 153 -4.33 3.14 14.28
C ILE A 153 -4.73 2.54 15.60
N ARG A 154 -4.95 1.22 15.60
CA ARG A 154 -5.14 0.41 16.81
C ARG A 154 -4.08 -0.68 16.81
N TYR A 155 -3.31 -0.73 17.87
CA TYR A 155 -2.33 -1.78 18.11
C TYR A 155 -2.60 -2.43 19.45
N HIS A 156 -2.57 -3.74 19.49
CA HIS A 156 -2.70 -4.54 20.70
C HIS A 156 -1.60 -5.60 20.73
N HIS A 157 -0.82 -5.60 21.78
CA HIS A 157 0.18 -6.63 22.07
C HIS A 157 -0.22 -7.37 23.34
N THR A 158 -0.76 -8.58 23.18
CA THR A 158 -1.32 -9.37 24.28
C THR A 158 -0.27 -9.76 25.33
N PRO A 159 0.96 -10.22 24.96
CA PRO A 159 1.94 -10.64 25.96
C PRO A 159 2.32 -9.54 26.94
N SER A 160 2.49 -8.30 26.50
CA SER A 160 2.81 -7.14 27.37
C SER A 160 1.57 -6.33 27.76
N LYS A 161 0.36 -6.77 27.40
CA LYS A 161 -0.90 -6.02 27.62
C LYS A 161 -0.81 -4.57 27.16
N THR A 162 -0.07 -4.32 26.07
CA THR A 162 0.12 -2.98 25.50
C THR A 162 -0.99 -2.68 24.51
N LYS A 163 -1.60 -1.51 24.65
CA LYS A 163 -2.62 -1.01 23.71
C LYS A 163 -2.24 0.40 23.26
N ILE A 164 -2.23 0.61 21.96
CA ILE A 164 -2.01 1.93 21.36
C ILE A 164 -3.23 2.24 20.50
N ASN A 165 -3.87 3.37 20.73
CA ASN A 165 -4.93 3.89 19.90
C ASN A 165 -4.60 5.33 19.54
N GLY A 166 -4.63 5.66 18.26
CA GLY A 166 -4.30 7.02 17.86
C GLY A 166 -4.89 7.39 16.51
N PHE A 167 -5.17 8.69 16.36
CA PHE A 167 -5.49 9.26 15.06
C PHE A 167 -4.24 9.93 14.49
N VAL A 168 -3.78 9.42 13.37
CA VAL A 168 -2.62 9.91 12.62
C VAL A 168 -3.09 10.88 11.56
N SER A 169 -2.74 12.16 11.66
CA SER A 169 -3.01 13.14 10.61
C SER A 169 -2.11 12.90 9.41
N SER A 170 -0.84 12.62 9.67
CA SER A 170 0.14 12.25 8.66
C SER A 170 1.26 11.40 9.28
N SER A 171 1.70 10.38 8.58
CA SER A 171 2.87 9.59 8.92
C SER A 171 3.64 9.21 7.68
N VAL A 172 4.95 9.20 7.80
CA VAL A 172 5.87 8.69 6.78
C VAL A 172 6.77 7.67 7.46
N ILE A 173 6.71 6.44 6.98
CA ILE A 173 7.53 5.32 7.42
C ILE A 173 8.45 4.95 6.27
N GLN A 174 9.76 5.03 6.47
CA GLN A 174 10.77 4.68 5.49
C GLN A 174 11.49 3.42 5.92
N LEU A 175 11.58 2.46 5.01
CA LEU A 175 12.32 1.23 5.18
C LEU A 175 13.56 1.28 4.30
N LYS A 176 14.74 1.21 4.90
CA LYS A 176 16.00 1.12 4.17
C LYS A 176 16.67 -0.20 4.51
N TYR A 177 16.82 -1.03 3.50
CA TYR A 177 17.51 -2.31 3.61
C TYR A 177 18.95 -2.16 3.12
N SER A 178 19.89 -2.69 3.88
CA SER A 178 21.25 -2.96 3.43
C SER A 178 21.62 -4.40 3.82
N GLU A 179 22.66 -4.96 3.21
CA GLU A 179 23.09 -6.35 3.49
C GLU A 179 23.35 -6.65 4.98
N ALA A 180 23.65 -5.62 5.78
CA ALA A 180 24.00 -5.77 7.20
C ALA A 180 22.98 -5.11 8.15
N THR A 181 22.11 -4.22 7.66
CA THR A 181 21.27 -3.39 8.54
C THR A 181 19.94 -3.04 7.91
N THR A 182 18.87 -3.09 8.70
CA THR A 182 17.57 -2.51 8.35
C THR A 182 17.38 -1.24 9.17
N VAL A 183 17.20 -0.12 8.50
CA VAL A 183 16.89 1.17 9.16
C VAL A 183 15.44 1.49 8.96
N LEU A 184 14.71 1.66 10.07
CA LEU A 184 13.34 2.10 10.10
C LEU A 184 13.28 3.57 10.54
N GLY A 185 12.90 4.46 9.62
CA GLY A 185 12.63 5.86 9.92
C GLY A 185 11.12 6.10 10.05
N ILE A 186 10.66 6.64 11.17
CA ILE A 186 9.25 6.97 11.37
C ILE A 186 9.14 8.45 11.73
N GLN A 187 8.32 9.18 10.96
CA GLN A 187 7.90 10.54 11.28
C GLN A 187 6.37 10.59 11.28
N SER A 188 5.76 10.89 12.41
CA SER A 188 4.31 10.83 12.58
C SER A 188 3.75 12.01 13.35
N ASN A 189 2.62 12.54 12.90
CA ASN A 189 1.83 13.57 13.56
C ASN A 189 0.52 12.97 14.06
N PHE A 190 0.38 12.85 15.38
CA PHE A 190 -0.82 12.34 16.01
C PHE A 190 -1.67 13.50 16.52
N LYS A 191 -2.99 13.46 16.25
CA LYS A 191 -3.98 14.36 16.91
C LYS A 191 -4.40 13.84 18.27
N ASN A 192 -4.67 12.51 18.33
CA ASN A 192 -5.01 11.84 19.57
C ASN A 192 -4.11 10.62 19.70
N LEU A 193 -3.51 10.41 20.84
CA LEU A 193 -2.70 9.24 21.12
C LEU A 193 -3.00 8.78 22.55
N ASN A 194 -3.36 7.51 22.68
CA ASN A 194 -3.52 6.82 23.95
C ASN A 194 -2.61 5.59 23.94
N LEU A 195 -1.76 5.49 24.95
CA LEU A 195 -0.89 4.34 25.21
C LEU A 195 -1.18 3.82 26.60
N SER A 196 -1.57 2.55 26.71
CA SER A 196 -1.68 1.86 28.00
C SER A 196 -0.85 0.57 27.99
N VAL A 197 -0.30 0.24 29.15
CA VAL A 197 0.44 -1.00 29.41
C VAL A 197 -0.05 -1.56 30.73
N ASN A 198 -0.43 -2.84 30.78
CA ASN A 198 -1.03 -3.48 31.94
C ASN A 198 -2.24 -2.70 32.51
N ASP A 199 -3.04 -2.09 31.62
CA ASP A 199 -4.19 -1.22 31.92
C ASP A 199 -3.83 0.14 32.58
N ASP A 200 -2.56 0.44 32.82
CA ASP A 200 -2.08 1.75 33.22
C ASP A 200 -1.89 2.67 31.99
N ASN A 201 -2.42 3.90 32.06
CA ASN A 201 -2.30 4.88 30.99
C ASN A 201 -1.00 5.68 31.10
N TYR A 202 -0.11 5.53 30.12
CA TYR A 202 1.16 6.27 30.03
C TYR A 202 1.05 7.54 29.19
N ILE A 203 0.22 7.52 28.17
CA ILE A 203 -0.01 8.68 27.30
C ILE A 203 -1.52 8.79 27.05
N ASN A 204 -2.06 9.97 27.35
CA ASN A 204 -3.45 10.32 27.04
C ASN A 204 -3.45 11.76 26.52
N LYS A 205 -2.97 11.95 25.29
CA LYS A 205 -3.00 13.24 24.60
C LYS A 205 -4.26 13.36 23.79
N LYS A 206 -5.19 14.23 24.19
CA LYS A 206 -6.26 14.72 23.35
C LYS A 206 -5.77 15.97 22.62
N ALA A 207 -6.09 16.10 21.34
CA ALA A 207 -5.89 17.37 20.64
C ALA A 207 -6.73 18.44 21.36
N VAL A 208 -6.09 19.49 21.80
CA VAL A 208 -6.79 20.71 22.21
C VAL A 208 -7.11 21.43 20.89
N SER A 209 -8.38 21.54 20.57
CA SER A 209 -8.90 22.31 19.45
C SER A 209 -8.76 23.81 19.71
#